data_59cbc6e8c91c5dce977351c81bed8826
#
_entry.id   59cbc6e8c91c5dce977351c81bed8826
#
_cell.length_a   1.000
_cell.length_b   1.000
_cell.length_c   1.000
_cell.angle_alpha   90.00
_cell.angle_beta   90.00
_cell.angle_gamma   90.00
#
_symmetry.space_group_name_H-M   'P 1'
#
loop_
_entity.id
_entity.type
_entity.pdbx_description
1 polymer ?
#
loop_
_entity_poly.entity_id
_entity_poly.type
_entity_poly.pdbx_seq_one_letter_code
_entity_poly.pdbx_strand_id
1 'polypeptide(L)'
;MRGMLKVAIVDDSPEIQRSFGALLERLPDLSLVGCAEDFAGAVQLIDEQRPDIVVLDVELRGTDRGLDVLRHVTRRHPQMRVVALSNFGWHAMREAFLRAGASAYFDKAIEFAQARDWIALQLPQRSASGASIVADPDV
;
A
#
# COMPACT_ATOMS: atom_id res chain seq x y z
N MET A 1 -16.72 16.99 3.12
CA MET A 1 -15.44 17.22 2.49
C MET A 1 -14.67 15.91 2.32
N ARG A 2 -14.06 15.77 1.20
CA ARG A 2 -13.34 14.55 0.90
C ARG A 2 -11.90 14.65 1.34
N GLY A 3 -11.43 13.64 2.05
CA GLY A 3 -10.04 13.61 2.48
C GLY A 3 -9.13 13.04 1.42
N MET A 4 -7.82 13.19 1.66
CA MET A 4 -6.81 12.56 0.84
C MET A 4 -6.66 11.11 1.24
N LEU A 5 -6.33 10.25 0.27
CA LEU A 5 -5.95 8.87 0.57
C LEU A 5 -4.51 8.89 1.07
N LYS A 6 -4.29 8.48 2.29
CA LYS A 6 -2.96 8.51 2.90
C LYS A 6 -2.25 7.20 2.65
N VAL A 7 -1.04 7.27 2.11
CA VAL A 7 -0.26 6.09 1.76
C VAL A 7 1.13 6.19 2.39
N ALA A 8 1.59 5.10 2.99
CA ALA A 8 2.96 4.98 3.50
C ALA A 8 3.67 3.89 2.71
N ILE A 9 4.98 4.07 2.50
CA ILE A 9 5.82 3.09 1.82
C ILE A 9 6.81 2.52 2.81
N VAL A 10 6.83 1.20 2.96
CA VAL A 10 7.78 0.49 3.83
C VAL A 10 8.64 -0.39 2.93
N ASP A 11 9.86 0.06 2.66
CA ASP A 11 10.78 -0.60 1.74
C ASP A 11 12.18 -0.10 2.04
N ASP A 12 13.15 -0.99 2.14
CA ASP A 12 14.50 -0.59 2.48
C ASP A 12 15.30 -0.07 1.28
N SER A 13 14.73 -0.06 0.10
CA SER A 13 15.36 0.45 -1.11
C SER A 13 15.03 1.93 -1.31
N PRO A 14 16.00 2.84 -1.21
CA PRO A 14 15.74 4.25 -1.48
C PRO A 14 15.24 4.48 -2.91
N GLU A 15 15.70 3.65 -3.84
CA GLU A 15 15.28 3.74 -5.23
C GLU A 15 13.79 3.45 -5.39
N ILE A 16 13.31 2.40 -4.72
CA ILE A 16 11.88 2.06 -4.75
C ILE A 16 11.06 3.16 -4.07
N GLN A 17 11.54 3.67 -2.94
CA GLN A 17 10.85 4.76 -2.26
C GLN A 17 10.66 5.95 -3.18
N ARG A 18 11.71 6.33 -3.91
CA ARG A 18 11.63 7.46 -4.83
C ARG A 18 10.76 7.16 -6.04
N SER A 19 11.00 6.05 -6.70
CA SER A 19 10.33 5.79 -7.98
C SER A 19 8.85 5.46 -7.78
N PHE A 20 8.53 4.62 -6.81
CA PHE A 20 7.12 4.31 -6.57
C PHE A 20 6.41 5.49 -5.92
N GLY A 21 7.11 6.21 -5.02
CA GLY A 21 6.57 7.42 -4.43
C GLY A 21 6.22 8.46 -5.49
N ALA A 22 7.12 8.69 -6.44
CA ALA A 22 6.86 9.63 -7.53
C ALA A 22 5.66 9.20 -8.37
N LEU A 23 5.54 7.90 -8.60
CA LEU A 23 4.43 7.36 -9.36
C LEU A 23 3.10 7.61 -8.64
N LEU A 24 3.07 7.38 -7.32
CA LEU A 24 1.88 7.60 -6.52
C LEU A 24 1.51 9.08 -6.42
N GLU A 25 2.52 9.95 -6.32
CA GLU A 25 2.25 11.37 -6.17
C GLU A 25 1.63 11.99 -7.42
N ARG A 26 1.64 11.30 -8.54
CA ARG A 26 0.93 11.74 -9.73
C ARG A 26 -0.57 11.54 -9.62
N LEU A 27 -1.01 10.71 -8.69
CA LEU A 27 -2.43 10.46 -8.52
C LEU A 27 -3.06 11.61 -7.74
N PRO A 28 -4.20 12.13 -8.20
CA PRO A 28 -4.88 13.19 -7.45
C PRO A 28 -5.48 12.63 -6.16
N ASP A 29 -5.60 13.48 -5.16
CA ASP A 29 -6.22 13.12 -3.89
C ASP A 29 -5.50 12.02 -3.14
N LEU A 30 -4.18 11.88 -3.36
CA LEU A 30 -3.34 10.95 -2.64
C LEU A 30 -2.26 11.73 -1.90
N SER A 31 -2.01 11.37 -0.65
CA SER A 31 -0.97 11.97 0.18
C SER A 31 0.00 10.89 0.62
N LEU A 32 1.27 11.01 0.21
CA LEU A 32 2.32 10.12 0.68
C LEU A 32 2.79 10.64 2.02
N VAL A 33 2.48 9.91 3.10
CA VAL A 33 2.70 10.40 4.46
C VAL A 33 4.05 10.02 5.03
N GLY A 34 4.81 9.17 4.37
CA GLY A 34 6.16 8.86 4.79
C GLY A 34 6.67 7.54 4.26
N CYS A 35 7.94 7.27 4.55
CA CYS A 35 8.62 6.04 4.16
C CYS A 35 9.35 5.49 5.37
N ALA A 36 9.51 4.17 5.43
CA ALA A 36 10.27 3.50 6.47
C ALA A 36 11.06 2.36 5.83
N GLU A 37 12.14 1.93 6.51
CA GLU A 37 13.08 0.96 5.97
C GLU A 37 13.14 -0.33 6.76
N ASP A 38 12.65 -0.31 7.99
CA ASP A 38 12.77 -1.45 8.87
C ASP A 38 11.49 -1.58 9.72
N PHE A 39 11.46 -2.60 10.56
CA PHE A 39 10.27 -2.87 11.36
C PHE A 39 9.96 -1.73 12.33
N ALA A 40 10.97 -1.27 13.07
CA ALA A 40 10.74 -0.22 14.08
C ALA A 40 10.24 1.07 13.43
N GLY A 41 10.88 1.48 12.33
CA GLY A 41 10.45 2.67 11.62
C GLY A 41 9.06 2.54 11.03
N ALA A 42 8.74 1.35 10.53
CA ALA A 42 7.43 1.08 9.95
C ALA A 42 6.34 1.19 11.02
N VAL A 43 6.55 0.56 12.16
CA VAL A 43 5.57 0.60 13.26
C VAL A 43 5.35 2.04 13.72
N GLN A 44 6.43 2.80 13.88
CA GLN A 44 6.30 4.19 14.31
C GLN A 44 5.52 5.02 13.28
N LEU A 45 5.87 4.88 12.02
CA LEU A 45 5.21 5.62 10.95
C LEU A 45 3.72 5.27 10.87
N ILE A 46 3.41 3.99 10.91
CA ILE A 46 2.04 3.51 10.80
C ILE A 46 1.19 3.97 11.99
N ASP A 47 1.74 3.84 13.20
CA ASP A 47 0.98 4.20 14.40
C ASP A 47 0.77 5.72 14.50
N GLU A 48 1.73 6.51 14.05
CA GLU A 48 1.63 7.96 14.12
C GLU A 48 0.79 8.56 13.01
N GLN A 49 1.01 8.12 11.79
CA GLN A 49 0.35 8.73 10.62
C GLN A 49 -0.98 8.07 10.27
N ARG A 50 -1.17 6.83 10.65
CA ARG A 50 -2.39 6.05 10.38
C ARG A 50 -2.78 6.14 8.92
N PRO A 51 -1.91 5.67 8.01
CA PRO A 51 -2.24 5.69 6.59
C PRO A 51 -3.43 4.80 6.28
N ASP A 52 -4.07 5.06 5.17
CA ASP A 52 -5.14 4.19 4.68
C ASP A 52 -4.57 2.95 4.03
N ILE A 53 -3.40 3.09 3.38
CA ILE A 53 -2.73 2.01 2.67
C ILE A 53 -1.26 2.01 3.04
N VAL A 54 -0.71 0.83 3.29
CA VAL A 54 0.72 0.62 3.47
C VAL A 54 1.22 -0.20 2.30
N VAL A 55 2.18 0.35 1.55
CA VAL A 55 2.89 -0.39 0.51
C VAL A 55 4.09 -1.03 1.20
N LEU A 56 4.16 -2.35 1.21
CA LEU A 56 5.04 -3.09 2.09
C LEU A 56 5.92 -4.05 1.32
N ASP A 57 7.24 -3.86 1.45
CA ASP A 57 8.20 -4.83 0.94
C ASP A 57 8.18 -6.08 1.79
N VAL A 58 8.32 -7.22 1.14
CA VAL A 58 8.36 -8.51 1.82
C VAL A 58 9.62 -8.65 2.69
N GLU A 59 10.74 -8.10 2.23
CA GLU A 59 12.00 -8.15 2.96
C GLU A 59 12.47 -6.74 3.28
N LEU A 60 12.81 -6.52 4.53
CA LEU A 60 13.22 -5.21 5.01
C LEU A 60 14.69 -5.25 5.43
N ARG A 61 15.16 -4.12 5.95
CA ARG A 61 16.57 -3.97 6.32
C ARG A 61 16.96 -4.97 7.39
N GLY A 62 18.15 -5.55 7.21
CA GLY A 62 18.68 -6.52 8.17
C GLY A 62 17.92 -7.81 8.09
N THR A 63 17.48 -8.30 9.24
CA THR A 63 16.70 -9.53 9.33
C THR A 63 15.20 -9.25 9.47
N ASP A 64 14.78 -7.99 9.38
CA ASP A 64 13.38 -7.64 9.52
C ASP A 64 12.57 -8.15 8.35
N ARG A 65 11.34 -8.53 8.60
CA ARG A 65 10.48 -9.11 7.58
C ARG A 65 9.18 -8.32 7.48
N GLY A 66 8.74 -8.15 6.23
CA GLY A 66 7.49 -7.47 5.98
C GLY A 66 6.30 -8.15 6.64
N LEU A 67 6.35 -9.49 6.77
CA LEU A 67 5.25 -10.22 7.39
C LEU A 67 4.98 -9.75 8.82
N ASP A 68 6.04 -9.38 9.56
CA ASP A 68 5.87 -8.89 10.92
C ASP A 68 5.19 -7.52 10.95
N VAL A 69 5.49 -6.66 9.97
CA VAL A 69 4.79 -5.39 9.82
C VAL A 69 3.32 -5.63 9.49
N LEU A 70 3.04 -6.56 8.58
CA LEU A 70 1.67 -6.91 8.23
C LEU A 70 0.88 -7.37 9.46
N ARG A 71 1.50 -8.22 10.28
CA ARG A 71 0.84 -8.70 11.49
C ARG A 71 0.55 -7.56 12.48
N HIS A 72 1.46 -6.62 12.59
CA HIS A 72 1.23 -5.44 13.42
C HIS A 72 0.00 -4.67 12.91
N VAL A 73 -0.07 -4.45 11.60
CA VAL A 73 -1.19 -3.73 11.01
C VAL A 73 -2.51 -4.48 11.25
N THR A 74 -2.54 -5.77 10.98
CA THR A 74 -3.80 -6.51 11.11
C THR A 74 -4.30 -6.56 12.53
N ARG A 75 -3.39 -6.54 13.51
CA ARG A 75 -3.79 -6.55 14.92
C ARG A 75 -4.19 -5.18 15.46
N ARG A 76 -3.47 -4.13 15.04
CA ARG A 76 -3.64 -2.81 15.63
C ARG A 76 -4.49 -1.87 14.77
N HIS A 77 -4.52 -2.12 13.47
CA HIS A 77 -5.21 -1.26 12.52
C HIS A 77 -5.98 -2.11 11.51
N PRO A 78 -7.02 -2.82 11.95
CA PRO A 78 -7.66 -3.81 11.08
C PRO A 78 -8.31 -3.25 9.81
N GLN A 79 -8.56 -1.95 9.76
CA GLN A 79 -9.15 -1.35 8.56
C GLN A 79 -8.11 -0.82 7.59
N MET A 80 -6.86 -0.77 8.01
CA MET A 80 -5.77 -0.33 7.15
C MET A 80 -5.45 -1.44 6.15
N ARG A 81 -5.25 -1.05 4.89
CA ARG A 81 -4.96 -2.03 3.85
C ARG A 81 -3.47 -2.12 3.61
N VAL A 82 -2.99 -3.32 3.30
CA VAL A 82 -1.58 -3.56 3.03
C VAL A 82 -1.45 -4.13 1.63
N VAL A 83 -0.63 -3.47 0.80
CA VAL A 83 -0.27 -3.94 -0.53
C VAL A 83 1.16 -4.40 -0.47
N ALA A 84 1.41 -5.68 -0.65
CA ALA A 84 2.76 -6.23 -0.58
C ALA A 84 3.45 -6.12 -1.94
N LEU A 85 4.72 -5.77 -1.92
CA LEU A 85 5.58 -5.79 -3.10
C LEU A 85 6.74 -6.73 -2.83
N SER A 86 7.08 -7.54 -3.81
CA SER A 86 8.15 -8.53 -3.66
C SER A 86 9.01 -8.58 -4.91
N ASN A 87 10.32 -8.76 -4.72
CA ASN A 87 11.21 -9.03 -5.84
C ASN A 87 11.01 -10.43 -6.40
N PHE A 88 10.32 -11.28 -5.65
CA PHE A 88 10.12 -12.67 -6.04
C PHE A 88 8.63 -12.96 -6.10
N GLY A 89 8.17 -13.36 -7.27
CA GLY A 89 6.77 -13.70 -7.45
C GLY A 89 6.45 -15.11 -6.97
N TRP A 90 7.03 -15.55 -5.86
CA TRP A 90 6.84 -16.91 -5.36
C TRP A 90 5.43 -17.10 -4.86
N HIS A 91 4.81 -18.14 -5.37
CA HIS A 91 3.43 -18.45 -5.03
C HIS A 91 3.22 -18.65 -3.52
N ALA A 92 4.15 -19.34 -2.87
CA ALA A 92 4.03 -19.61 -1.44
C ALA A 92 4.07 -18.33 -0.61
N MET A 93 4.93 -17.39 -0.98
CA MET A 93 5.04 -16.12 -0.27
C MET A 93 3.79 -15.27 -0.50
N ARG A 94 3.29 -15.26 -1.73
CA ARG A 94 2.05 -14.56 -2.06
C ARG A 94 0.89 -15.09 -1.21
N GLU A 95 0.78 -16.42 -1.13
CA GLU A 95 -0.29 -17.03 -0.36
C GLU A 95 -0.16 -16.73 1.12
N ALA A 96 1.07 -16.75 1.65
CA ALA A 96 1.28 -16.45 3.06
C ALA A 96 0.86 -15.02 3.40
N PHE A 97 1.21 -14.06 2.54
CA PHE A 97 0.84 -12.67 2.77
C PHE A 97 -0.67 -12.45 2.66
N LEU A 98 -1.29 -13.03 1.64
CA LEU A 98 -2.74 -12.88 1.48
C LEU A 98 -3.49 -13.52 2.64
N ARG A 99 -3.01 -14.70 3.09
CA ARG A 99 -3.62 -15.39 4.21
C ARG A 99 -3.46 -14.62 5.51
N ALA A 100 -2.34 -13.90 5.65
CA ALA A 100 -2.07 -13.09 6.84
C ALA A 100 -2.80 -11.76 6.82
N GLY A 101 -3.52 -11.43 5.74
CA GLY A 101 -4.36 -10.25 5.72
C GLY A 101 -3.97 -9.17 4.72
N ALA A 102 -2.95 -9.40 3.88
CA ALA A 102 -2.62 -8.43 2.84
C ALA A 102 -3.78 -8.30 1.86
N SER A 103 -4.06 -7.08 1.42
CA SER A 103 -5.14 -6.82 0.47
C SER A 103 -4.74 -7.19 -0.95
N ALA A 104 -3.44 -7.10 -1.27
CA ALA A 104 -2.94 -7.42 -2.59
C ALA A 104 -1.45 -7.71 -2.50
N TYR A 105 -0.91 -8.36 -3.51
CA TYR A 105 0.48 -8.77 -3.56
C TYR A 105 0.94 -8.67 -5.02
N PHE A 106 2.03 -7.93 -5.25
CA PHE A 106 2.52 -7.68 -6.60
C PHE A 106 4.03 -7.92 -6.69
N ASP A 107 4.47 -8.34 -7.86
CA ASP A 107 5.88 -8.52 -8.18
C ASP A 107 6.47 -7.17 -8.60
N LYS A 108 7.52 -6.72 -7.90
CA LYS A 108 8.16 -5.43 -8.19
C LYS A 108 8.68 -5.33 -9.62
N ALA A 109 9.14 -6.44 -10.17
CA ALA A 109 9.79 -6.41 -11.48
C ALA A 109 8.80 -6.26 -12.63
N ILE A 110 7.61 -6.85 -12.50
CA ILE A 110 6.69 -6.92 -13.63
C ILE A 110 5.30 -6.38 -13.33
N GLU A 111 4.96 -6.14 -12.07
CA GLU A 111 3.61 -5.73 -11.70
C GLU A 111 3.57 -4.37 -10.99
N PHE A 112 4.61 -3.56 -11.16
CA PHE A 112 4.73 -2.27 -10.49
C PHE A 112 3.56 -1.35 -10.86
N ALA A 113 3.22 -1.30 -12.15
CA ALA A 113 2.11 -0.48 -12.61
C ALA A 113 0.77 -1.00 -12.12
N GLN A 114 0.62 -2.33 -12.02
CA GLN A 114 -0.61 -2.91 -11.49
C GLN A 114 -0.79 -2.55 -10.02
N ALA A 115 0.30 -2.49 -9.25
CA ALA A 115 0.23 -2.05 -7.86
C ALA A 115 -0.27 -0.62 -7.77
N ARG A 116 0.27 0.28 -8.61
CA ARG A 116 -0.20 1.66 -8.68
C ARG A 116 -1.69 1.70 -9.04
N ASP A 117 -2.09 0.92 -10.02
CA ASP A 117 -3.47 0.91 -10.48
C ASP A 117 -4.42 0.42 -9.38
N TRP A 118 -3.99 -0.59 -8.62
CA TRP A 118 -4.79 -1.08 -7.50
C TRP A 118 -5.01 0.04 -6.48
N ILE A 119 -3.96 0.79 -6.18
CA ILE A 119 -4.06 1.90 -5.23
C ILE A 119 -4.97 2.99 -5.79
N ALA A 120 -4.88 3.26 -7.08
CA ALA A 120 -5.73 4.27 -7.72
C ALA A 120 -7.21 3.94 -7.59
N LEU A 121 -7.56 2.66 -7.59
CA LEU A 121 -8.94 2.23 -7.41
C LEU A 121 -9.45 2.53 -6.01
N GLN A 122 -8.57 2.76 -5.05
CA GLN A 122 -8.96 3.06 -3.67
C GLN A 122 -9.13 4.55 -3.43
N LEU A 123 -8.81 5.39 -4.41
CA LEU A 123 -8.93 6.83 -4.26
C LEU A 123 -10.39 7.24 -4.04
N PRO A 124 -10.63 8.36 -3.33
CA PRO A 124 -12.01 8.83 -3.16
C PRO A 124 -12.67 9.10 -4.51
N GLN A 125 -13.92 8.67 -4.64
CA GLN A 125 -14.67 8.92 -5.86
C GLN A 125 -15.08 10.37 -5.93
N ARG A 126 -14.74 10.98 -7.06
CA ARG A 126 -15.08 12.38 -7.21
C ARG A 126 -16.39 12.50 -7.91
N SER A 127 -17.23 12.44 -7.57
CA SER A 127 -18.36 12.62 -8.17
C SER A 127 -19.04 11.61 -8.59
N ALA A 128 -18.58 11.10 -8.10
CA ALA A 128 -19.15 10.25 -8.42
C ALA A 128 -20.09 10.75 -8.83
N SER A 129 -19.24 11.18 -8.64
CA SER A 129 -19.52 11.74 -8.77
C SER A 129 -20.00 11.86 -9.67
N GLY A 130 -20.07 11.84 -9.74
CA GLY A 130 -20.66 11.97 -10.47
C GLY A 130 -20.74 11.16 -11.28
N ALA A 131 -20.65 10.72 -11.32
CA ALA A 131 -20.93 10.15 -11.83
C ALA A 131 -21.38 9.24 -11.90
N SER A 132 -21.41 9.12 -11.33
CA SER A 132 -21.84 8.57 -11.21
C SER A 132 -22.46 8.00 -11.61
N ILE A 133 -22.51 8.04 -11.77
CA ILE A 133 -23.16 7.74 -11.85
C ILE A 133 -23.65 7.18 -12.44
N VAL A 134 -23.57 7.10 -12.50
CA VAL A 134 -24.05 6.82 -12.70
C VAL A 134 -24.47 6.07 -12.99
N ALA A 135 -24.43 6.06 -12.87
CA ALA A 135 -24.84 5.62 -12.80
C ALA A 135 -25.35 4.85 -13.09
N ASP A 136 -25.25 4.67 -12.97
CA ASP A 136 -25.82 4.20 -13.01
C ASP A 136 -26.35 3.58 -13.26
N PRO A 137 -26.57 3.50 -13.52
CA PRO A 137 -27.22 3.01 -13.53
C PRO A 137 -27.86 2.19 -13.78
N ASP A 138 -27.69 2.19 -13.73
CA ASP A 138 -28.25 1.78 -13.70
C ASP A 138 -28.46 1.47 -13.77
N VAL A 139 -28.17 1.65 -13.95
CA VAL A 139 -28.34 1.69 -13.72
C VAL A 139 -28.59 1.42 -13.84
#